data_c040358b40a17e13bd32778a8a3ff334
#
_entry.id   c040358b40a17e13bd32778a8a3ff334
#
_cell.length_a   1.000
_cell.length_b   1.000
_cell.length_c   1.000
_cell.angle_alpha   90.00
_cell.angle_beta   90.00
_cell.angle_gamma   90.00
#
_symmetry.space_group_name_H-M   'P 1'
#
loop_
_entity.id
_entity.type
_entity.pdbx_description
1 polymer ?
#
loop_
_entity_poly.entity_id
_entity_poly.type
_entity_poly.pdbx_seq_one_letter_code
_entity_poly.pdbx_strand_id
1 'polypeptide(L)'
;MAVRHVLRMGDPRLLAIAEPVAAFDTPQLHALVGDLMDTMQAEDGAGLAAPQIGVGLRVVVFGFEINSRYPDADAVPETVLVNPLIEPLADGKDDDWEGCLSVPGLRGVVPRYSHIRYSGFDH
;
A
#
# COMPACT_ATOMS: atom_id res chain seq x y z
N MET A 1 12.94 8.50 10.09
CA MET A 1 11.97 8.59 9.00
C MET A 1 12.68 9.05 7.75
N ALA A 2 12.54 8.31 6.68
CA ALA A 2 13.32 8.55 5.48
C ALA A 2 12.59 8.05 4.23
N VAL A 3 12.92 8.66 3.09
CA VAL A 3 12.51 8.14 1.78
C VAL A 3 13.35 6.91 1.46
N ARG A 4 12.69 5.80 1.17
CA ARG A 4 13.32 4.52 0.87
C ARG A 4 13.21 4.20 -0.62
N HIS A 5 14.14 3.40 -1.09
CA HIS A 5 14.07 2.88 -2.45
C HIS A 5 12.91 1.91 -2.62
N VAL A 6 12.06 2.15 -3.62
CA VAL A 6 10.94 1.26 -3.96
C VAL A 6 11.45 0.14 -4.86
N LEU A 7 11.23 -1.10 -4.42
CA LEU A 7 11.59 -2.29 -5.19
C LEU A 7 10.73 -2.38 -6.44
N ARG A 8 11.32 -2.87 -7.53
CA ARG A 8 10.63 -3.03 -8.81
C ARG A 8 10.27 -4.48 -9.05
N MET A 9 9.19 -4.68 -9.81
CA MET A 9 8.76 -6.00 -10.27
C MET A 9 9.95 -6.78 -10.85
N GLY A 10 10.08 -8.04 -10.44
CA GLY A 10 11.23 -8.89 -10.72
C GLY A 10 12.14 -9.10 -9.51
N ASP A 11 12.09 -8.21 -8.52
CA ASP A 11 12.80 -8.42 -7.25
C ASP A 11 12.12 -9.56 -6.46
N PRO A 12 12.87 -10.62 -6.08
CA PRO A 12 12.28 -11.78 -5.40
C PRO A 12 11.65 -11.45 -4.04
N ARG A 13 12.06 -10.36 -3.39
CA ARG A 13 11.46 -9.91 -2.13
C ARG A 13 9.99 -9.53 -2.25
N LEU A 14 9.55 -9.12 -3.46
CA LEU A 14 8.14 -8.81 -3.73
C LEU A 14 7.26 -10.07 -3.83
N LEU A 15 7.85 -11.24 -4.03
CA LEU A 15 7.14 -12.52 -4.12
C LEU A 15 7.05 -13.23 -2.77
N ALA A 16 7.81 -12.80 -1.77
CA ALA A 16 7.79 -13.39 -0.45
C ALA A 16 6.48 -13.06 0.28
N ILE A 17 5.97 -14.01 1.06
CA ILE A 17 4.81 -13.78 1.93
C ILE A 17 5.25 -12.95 3.12
N ALA A 18 4.62 -11.80 3.35
CA ALA A 18 4.92 -10.94 4.47
C ALA A 18 4.50 -11.58 5.80
N GLU A 19 5.30 -11.38 6.83
CA GLU A 19 5.02 -11.85 8.18
C GLU A 19 4.08 -10.89 8.92
N PRO A 20 3.20 -11.42 9.79
CA PRO A 20 2.41 -10.55 10.67
C PRO A 20 3.31 -9.76 11.62
N VAL A 21 2.89 -8.56 11.94
CA VAL A 21 3.51 -7.77 13.01
C VAL A 21 3.10 -8.36 14.36
N ALA A 22 4.07 -8.71 15.20
CA ALA A 22 3.82 -9.32 16.50
C ALA A 22 3.79 -8.33 17.66
N ALA A 23 4.51 -7.21 17.54
CA ALA A 23 4.60 -6.18 18.59
C ALA A 23 4.22 -4.82 18.04
N PHE A 24 3.28 -4.17 18.72
CA PHE A 24 2.77 -2.85 18.35
C PHE A 24 3.39 -1.77 19.23
N ASP A 25 3.26 -0.52 18.80
CA ASP A 25 3.76 0.65 19.51
C ASP A 25 5.27 0.55 19.84
N THR A 26 6.02 0.02 18.88
CA THR A 26 7.48 -0.08 19.01
C THR A 26 8.16 1.01 18.19
N PRO A 27 9.37 1.47 18.59
CA PRO A 27 10.13 2.42 17.78
C PRO A 27 10.38 1.94 16.36
N GLN A 28 10.58 0.64 16.16
CA GLN A 28 10.82 0.03 14.85
C GLN A 28 9.57 0.13 13.96
N LEU A 29 8.39 -0.15 14.51
CA LEU A 29 7.14 -0.06 13.77
C LEU A 29 6.81 1.40 13.41
N HIS A 30 6.98 2.32 14.34
CA HIS A 30 6.79 3.75 14.08
C HIS A 30 7.76 4.27 13.02
N ALA A 31 9.01 3.85 13.06
CA ALA A 31 10.00 4.22 12.04
C ALA A 31 9.63 3.67 10.65
N LEU A 32 9.15 2.42 10.58
CA LEU A 32 8.70 1.81 9.33
C LEU A 32 7.52 2.56 8.73
N VAL A 33 6.52 2.90 9.54
CA VAL A 33 5.35 3.68 9.08
C VAL A 33 5.80 5.06 8.58
N GLY A 34 6.68 5.73 9.28
CA GLY A 34 7.25 7.00 8.85
C GLY A 34 7.98 6.90 7.50
N ASP A 35 8.79 5.87 7.32
CA ASP A 35 9.50 5.63 6.06
C ASP A 35 8.52 5.35 4.91
N LEU A 36 7.46 4.59 5.17
CA LEU A 36 6.41 4.33 4.18
C LEU A 36 5.69 5.61 3.75
N MET A 37 5.30 6.44 4.72
CA MET A 37 4.64 7.71 4.45
C MET A 37 5.53 8.67 3.66
N ASP A 38 6.78 8.83 4.08
CA ASP A 38 7.73 9.71 3.40
C ASP A 38 8.00 9.24 1.97
N THR A 39 8.14 7.94 1.77
CA THR A 39 8.37 7.35 0.44
C THR A 39 7.15 7.50 -0.45
N MET A 40 5.96 7.20 0.07
CA MET A 40 4.71 7.36 -0.66
C MET A 40 4.51 8.79 -1.15
N GLN A 41 4.76 9.78 -0.29
CA GLN A 41 4.66 11.18 -0.66
C GLN A 41 5.71 11.60 -1.69
N ALA A 42 6.95 11.18 -1.52
CA ALA A 42 8.04 11.49 -2.44
C ALA A 42 7.80 10.92 -3.85
N GLU A 43 7.15 9.77 -3.94
CA GLU A 43 6.84 9.10 -5.21
C GLU A 43 5.45 9.47 -5.77
N ASP A 44 4.73 10.36 -5.13
CA ASP A 44 3.35 10.73 -5.49
C ASP A 44 2.44 9.50 -5.60
N GLY A 45 2.58 8.58 -4.65
CA GLY A 45 1.81 7.34 -4.59
C GLY A 45 0.51 7.51 -3.84
N ALA A 46 -0.48 6.68 -4.18
CA ALA A 46 -1.75 6.59 -3.47
C ALA A 46 -1.69 5.62 -2.29
N GLY A 47 -0.75 4.69 -2.31
CA GLY A 47 -0.53 3.70 -1.28
C GLY A 47 0.84 3.04 -1.42
N LEU A 48 1.30 2.42 -0.35
CA LEU A 48 2.57 1.70 -0.33
C LEU A 48 2.57 0.65 0.77
N ALA A 49 3.09 -0.52 0.44
CA ALA A 49 3.23 -1.64 1.38
C ALA A 49 4.69 -1.84 1.78
N ALA A 50 4.91 -2.30 3.01
CA ALA A 50 6.25 -2.53 3.54
C ALA A 50 7.13 -3.42 2.66
N PRO A 51 6.63 -4.51 2.04
CA PRO A 51 7.46 -5.29 1.12
C PRO A 51 8.02 -4.49 -0.04
N GLN A 52 7.34 -3.44 -0.49
CA GLN A 52 7.82 -2.61 -1.59
C GLN A 52 9.05 -1.75 -1.24
N ILE A 53 9.35 -1.59 0.05
CA ILE A 53 10.61 -0.98 0.51
C ILE A 53 11.56 -2.01 1.16
N GLY A 54 11.34 -3.28 0.89
CA GLY A 54 12.22 -4.37 1.32
C GLY A 54 11.99 -4.86 2.75
N VAL A 55 10.86 -4.52 3.36
CA VAL A 55 10.50 -4.97 4.71
C VAL A 55 9.35 -5.97 4.63
N GLY A 56 9.61 -7.22 4.96
CA GLY A 56 8.68 -8.34 4.82
C GLY A 56 7.64 -8.41 5.94
N LEU A 57 6.97 -7.31 6.26
CA LEU A 57 5.93 -7.22 7.28
C LEU A 57 4.60 -6.77 6.67
N ARG A 58 3.51 -7.21 7.30
CA ARG A 58 2.14 -6.85 6.88
C ARG A 58 1.77 -5.46 7.37
N VAL A 59 2.32 -4.44 6.72
CA VAL A 59 2.04 -3.03 6.99
C VAL A 59 1.80 -2.33 5.67
N VAL A 60 0.72 -1.57 5.58
CA VAL A 60 0.41 -0.73 4.42
C VAL A 60 0.01 0.66 4.87
N VAL A 61 0.33 1.64 4.04
CA VAL A 61 -0.15 3.01 4.18
C VAL A 61 -0.85 3.42 2.90
N PHE A 62 -1.88 4.24 3.00
CA PHE A 62 -2.55 4.80 1.84
C PHE A 62 -3.30 6.08 2.22
N GLY A 63 -3.65 6.83 1.21
CA GLY A 63 -4.41 8.06 1.35
C GLY A 63 -3.81 9.21 0.55
N PHE A 64 -4.65 10.11 0.09
CA PHE A 64 -4.26 11.30 -0.67
C PHE A 64 -5.41 12.30 -0.70
N GLU A 65 -5.09 13.57 -0.84
CA GLU A 65 -6.09 14.60 -1.15
C GLU A 65 -6.28 14.70 -2.66
N ILE A 66 -5.16 14.80 -3.40
CA ILE A 66 -5.11 14.80 -4.86
C ILE A 66 -3.98 13.87 -5.28
N ASN A 67 -4.23 13.04 -6.28
CA ASN A 67 -3.18 12.19 -6.85
C ASN A 67 -3.13 12.39 -8.37
N SER A 68 -1.94 12.68 -8.90
CA SER A 68 -1.75 12.98 -10.32
C SER A 68 -2.04 11.80 -11.24
N ARG A 69 -1.94 10.56 -10.72
CA ARG A 69 -2.26 9.34 -11.48
C ARG A 69 -3.76 9.09 -11.55
N TYR A 70 -4.51 9.59 -10.59
CA TYR A 70 -5.95 9.39 -10.45
C TYR A 70 -6.63 10.74 -10.18
N PRO A 71 -6.60 11.68 -11.17
CA PRO A 71 -7.02 13.06 -10.95
C PRO A 71 -8.53 13.20 -10.63
N ASP A 72 -9.33 12.23 -11.04
CA ASP A 72 -10.78 12.22 -10.82
C ASP A 72 -11.19 11.43 -9.56
N ALA A 73 -10.22 10.85 -8.84
CA ALA A 73 -10.52 10.09 -7.63
C ALA A 73 -10.83 11.03 -6.45
N ASP A 74 -11.81 10.62 -5.64
CA ASP A 74 -12.10 11.31 -4.39
C ASP A 74 -10.94 11.20 -3.41
N ALA A 75 -10.79 12.20 -2.55
CA ALA A 75 -9.78 12.16 -1.50
C ALA A 75 -10.01 10.97 -0.56
N VAL A 76 -8.92 10.34 -0.16
CA VAL A 76 -8.91 9.23 0.80
C VAL A 76 -8.09 9.65 2.00
N PRO A 77 -8.64 9.54 3.23
CA PRO A 77 -7.89 9.89 4.43
C PRO A 77 -6.59 9.08 4.55
N GLU A 78 -5.56 9.72 5.05
CA GLU A 78 -4.29 9.05 5.36
C GLU A 78 -4.53 7.93 6.37
N THR A 79 -4.16 6.72 6.00
CA THR A 79 -4.51 5.50 6.73
C THR A 79 -3.30 4.59 6.85
N VAL A 80 -3.13 4.03 8.03
CA VAL A 80 -2.15 2.98 8.32
C VAL A 80 -2.91 1.71 8.68
N LEU A 81 -2.58 0.60 8.06
CA LEU A 81 -3.11 -0.71 8.42
C LEU A 81 -1.97 -1.69 8.70
N VAL A 82 -1.97 -2.22 9.90
CA VAL A 82 -1.08 -3.30 10.33
C VAL A 82 -1.89 -4.59 10.39
N ASN A 83 -1.34 -5.66 9.85
CA ASN A 83 -2.02 -6.96 9.72
C ASN A 83 -3.39 -6.84 9.05
N PRO A 84 -3.46 -6.26 7.84
CA PRO A 84 -4.75 -6.01 7.18
C PRO A 84 -5.45 -7.29 6.75
N LEU A 85 -6.76 -7.23 6.77
CA LEU A 85 -7.65 -8.27 6.23
C LEU A 85 -8.61 -7.62 5.23
N ILE A 86 -8.79 -8.25 4.07
CA ILE A 86 -9.73 -7.80 3.04
C ILE A 86 -10.77 -8.89 2.85
N GLU A 87 -12.05 -8.50 2.91
CA GLU A 87 -13.17 -9.38 2.70
C GLU A 87 -14.05 -8.90 1.54
N PRO A 88 -14.24 -9.68 0.47
CA PRO A 88 -15.24 -9.37 -0.54
C PRO A 88 -16.65 -9.45 0.08
N LEU A 89 -17.47 -8.44 -0.17
CA LEU A 89 -18.85 -8.41 0.32
C LEU A 89 -19.87 -8.87 -0.74
N ALA A 90 -19.44 -8.96 -2.00
CA ALA A 90 -20.25 -9.43 -3.11
C ALA A 90 -19.31 -10.03 -4.18
N ASP A 91 -19.86 -10.79 -5.13
CA ASP A 91 -19.10 -11.46 -6.17
C ASP A 91 -18.76 -10.54 -7.36
N GLY A 92 -19.46 -9.41 -7.49
CA GLY A 92 -19.27 -8.46 -8.59
C GLY A 92 -17.90 -7.80 -8.58
N LYS A 93 -17.30 -7.68 -9.77
CA LYS A 93 -16.02 -7.01 -9.97
C LYS A 93 -16.17 -5.94 -11.03
N ASP A 94 -15.40 -4.85 -10.85
CA ASP A 94 -15.27 -3.79 -11.83
C ASP A 94 -13.84 -3.81 -12.39
N ASP A 95 -13.73 -3.56 -13.67
CA ASP A 95 -12.44 -3.39 -14.35
C ASP A 95 -12.07 -1.92 -14.36
N ASP A 96 -10.86 -1.60 -13.93
CA ASP A 96 -10.36 -0.24 -13.99
C ASP A 96 -8.84 -0.22 -14.16
N TRP A 97 -8.33 0.93 -14.56
CA TRP A 97 -6.90 1.13 -14.74
C TRP A 97 -6.21 1.30 -13.41
N GLU A 98 -5.10 0.57 -13.25
CA GLU A 98 -4.24 0.66 -12.07
C GLU A 98 -2.78 0.83 -12.47
N GLY A 99 -2.05 1.56 -11.64
CA GLY A 99 -0.60 1.64 -11.65
C GLY A 99 -0.03 1.19 -10.31
N CYS A 100 1.27 0.95 -10.28
CA CYS A 100 1.98 0.56 -9.07
C CYS A 100 3.36 1.20 -9.06
N LEU A 101 3.81 1.69 -7.90
CA LEU A 101 5.15 2.25 -7.75
C LEU A 101 6.25 1.24 -8.07
N SER A 102 5.99 -0.06 -7.89
CA SER A 102 6.90 -1.14 -8.23
C SER A 102 6.88 -1.51 -9.72
N VAL A 103 6.00 -0.93 -10.50
CA VAL A 103 5.89 -1.10 -11.97
C VAL A 103 5.85 0.28 -12.62
N PRO A 104 6.95 1.04 -12.57
CA PRO A 104 6.95 2.42 -13.03
C PRO A 104 6.72 2.52 -14.54
N GLY A 105 5.93 3.51 -14.95
CA GLY A 105 5.65 3.81 -16.35
C GLY A 105 4.61 2.91 -17.02
N LEU A 106 4.06 1.93 -16.31
CA LEU A 106 3.04 1.01 -16.85
C LEU A 106 1.75 1.11 -16.06
N ARG A 107 0.63 0.95 -16.76
CA ARG A 107 -0.71 0.80 -16.18
C ARG A 107 -1.39 -0.38 -16.85
N GLY A 108 -2.30 -1.01 -16.14
CA GLY A 108 -3.08 -2.13 -16.65
C GLY A 108 -4.52 -2.09 -16.14
N VAL A 109 -5.40 -2.77 -16.86
CA VAL A 109 -6.77 -2.97 -16.41
C VAL A 109 -6.82 -4.17 -15.48
N VAL A 110 -7.33 -3.96 -14.27
CA VAL A 110 -7.37 -4.97 -13.23
C VAL A 110 -8.81 -5.14 -12.74
N PRO A 111 -9.33 -6.37 -12.69
CA PRO A 111 -10.63 -6.62 -12.06
C PRO A 111 -10.50 -6.59 -10.55
N ARG A 112 -11.35 -5.80 -9.90
CA ARG A 112 -11.43 -5.70 -8.44
C ARG A 112 -12.85 -5.92 -7.97
N TYR A 113 -13.02 -6.52 -6.81
CA TYR A 113 -14.33 -6.60 -6.17
C TYR A 113 -14.89 -5.20 -5.96
N SER A 114 -16.16 -5.00 -6.37
CA SER A 114 -16.84 -3.70 -6.32
C SER A 114 -17.15 -3.28 -4.88
N HIS A 115 -17.32 -4.25 -3.98
CA HIS A 115 -17.60 -4.03 -2.57
C HIS A 115 -16.72 -4.91 -1.72
N ILE A 116 -15.93 -4.28 -0.86
CA ILE A 116 -15.06 -4.96 0.11
C ILE A 116 -15.23 -4.35 1.49
N ARG A 117 -14.91 -5.14 2.49
CA ARG A 117 -14.57 -4.66 3.83
C ARG A 117 -13.08 -4.87 4.04
N TYR A 118 -12.40 -3.86 4.52
CA TYR A 118 -11.04 -4.03 4.98
C TYR A 118 -10.93 -3.63 6.45
N SER A 119 -10.05 -4.29 7.16
CA SER A 119 -9.81 -4.06 8.58
C SER A 119 -8.34 -4.27 8.88
N GLY A 120 -7.90 -3.75 10.01
CA GLY A 120 -6.53 -3.87 10.46
C GLY A 120 -6.35 -3.11 11.76
N PHE A 121 -5.10 -3.00 12.18
CA PHE A 121 -4.72 -2.31 13.40
C PHE A 121 -3.89 -1.08 13.07
N ASP A 122 -3.90 -0.11 13.97
CA ASP A 122 -2.97 1.02 13.92
C ASP A 122 -1.60 0.61 14.50
N HIS A 123 -0.60 1.46 14.29
CA HIS A 123 0.79 1.18 14.69
C HIS A 123 1.15 1.59 16.15
#